data_b5ff014b5e4aeff2d8a92bafe9e48e05
#
_entry.id   b5ff014b5e4aeff2d8a92bafe9e48e05
#
_cell.length_a   1.000
_cell.length_b   1.000
_cell.length_c   1.000
_cell.angle_alpha   90.00
_cell.angle_beta   90.00
_cell.angle_gamma   90.00
#
_symmetry.space_group_name_H-M   'P 1'
#
loop_
_entity.id
_entity.type
_entity.pdbx_description
1 polymer ?
#
loop_
_entity_poly.entity_id
_entity_poly.type
_entity_poly.pdbx_seq_one_letter_code
_entity_poly.pdbx_strand_id
1 'polypeptide(L)'
;MNEMMAAAWQRLRKKLWFLAVILGGAVVCSAVLYPLALVALKQLPPAYQGLLEFHGGPTEMLAALRSKAASMPLLSNAWFFMAVEVAQVLLAPIPGTVMGLAAGFLFGFWKGMALSMVALTLGTALAMGIGRLFGERAVRRFVPQRLMERFDDLVQRGGLWGFFMIFLLPALPDDAVCFLAGLSRLSLWRLVAVAMLGRLPGHAVLTFVGATADENSGVALGVFVTAMVLAALVWLFEEELLVVLKRHAGRIS
;
A
#
# COMPACT_ATOMS: atom_id res chain seq x y z
N MET A 1 -12.38 -30.68 21.84
CA MET A 1 -13.12 -29.52 21.29
C MET A 1 -12.80 -28.24 22.05
N ASN A 2 -12.70 -28.25 23.39
CA ASN A 2 -12.43 -27.05 24.20
C ASN A 2 -11.03 -26.43 24.02
N GLU A 3 -9.97 -27.22 23.86
CA GLU A 3 -8.60 -26.69 23.72
C GLU A 3 -8.37 -26.01 22.37
N MET A 4 -8.92 -26.54 21.28
CA MET A 4 -8.85 -25.91 19.96
C MET A 4 -9.60 -24.57 19.94
N MET A 5 -10.78 -24.50 20.56
CA MET A 5 -11.52 -23.24 20.68
C MET A 5 -10.80 -22.22 21.56
N ALA A 6 -10.19 -22.64 22.66
CA ALA A 6 -9.40 -21.75 23.53
C ALA A 6 -8.17 -21.18 22.80
N ALA A 7 -7.46 -22.01 22.03
CA ALA A 7 -6.31 -21.56 21.22
C ALA A 7 -6.73 -20.59 20.11
N ALA A 8 -7.84 -20.84 19.42
CA ALA A 8 -8.39 -19.95 18.41
C ALA A 8 -8.80 -18.60 19.03
N TRP A 9 -9.46 -18.62 20.19
CA TRP A 9 -9.84 -17.42 20.94
C TRP A 9 -8.65 -16.58 21.39
N GLN A 10 -7.58 -17.22 21.88
CA GLN A 10 -6.36 -16.52 22.28
C GLN A 10 -5.67 -15.85 21.09
N ARG A 11 -5.65 -16.48 19.92
CA ARG A 11 -5.10 -15.90 18.67
C ARG A 11 -5.93 -14.70 18.22
N LEU A 12 -7.25 -14.84 18.18
CA LEU A 12 -8.16 -13.76 17.82
C LEU A 12 -8.00 -12.56 18.77
N ARG A 13 -7.92 -12.80 20.08
CA ARG A 13 -7.70 -11.75 21.08
C ARG A 13 -6.38 -11.02 20.88
N LYS A 14 -5.29 -11.73 20.53
CA LYS A 14 -4.00 -11.10 20.19
C LYS A 14 -4.10 -10.24 18.94
N LYS A 15 -4.77 -10.70 17.88
CA LYS A 15 -4.99 -9.94 16.64
C LYS A 15 -5.86 -8.70 16.90
N LEU A 16 -6.94 -8.82 17.66
CA LEU A 16 -7.80 -7.69 18.04
C LEU A 16 -7.05 -6.66 18.91
N TRP A 17 -6.23 -7.13 19.87
CA TRP A 17 -5.39 -6.22 20.66
C TRP A 17 -4.38 -5.48 19.79
N PHE A 18 -3.75 -6.17 18.83
CA PHE A 18 -2.81 -5.56 17.88
C PHE A 18 -3.50 -4.52 16.99
N LEU A 19 -4.71 -4.81 16.50
CA LEU A 19 -5.54 -3.82 15.77
C LEU A 19 -5.87 -2.61 16.63
N ALA A 20 -6.26 -2.82 17.89
CA ALA A 20 -6.54 -1.72 18.81
C ALA A 20 -5.30 -0.84 19.07
N VAL A 21 -4.11 -1.45 19.17
CA VAL A 21 -2.84 -0.72 19.32
C VAL A 21 -2.51 0.07 18.04
N ILE A 22 -2.71 -0.50 16.85
CA ILE A 22 -2.49 0.20 15.58
C ILE A 22 -3.45 1.38 15.44
N LEU A 23 -4.74 1.17 15.69
CA LEU A 23 -5.76 2.23 15.63
C LEU A 23 -5.49 3.32 16.67
N GLY A 24 -5.17 2.93 17.90
CA GLY A 24 -4.76 3.86 18.95
C GLY A 24 -3.50 4.64 18.58
N GLY A 25 -2.49 3.95 18.04
CA GLY A 25 -1.27 4.57 17.53
C GLY A 25 -1.53 5.54 16.38
N ALA A 26 -2.42 5.19 15.46
CA ALA A 26 -2.82 6.06 14.36
C ALA A 26 -3.52 7.34 14.86
N VAL A 27 -4.41 7.20 15.85
CA VAL A 27 -5.09 8.35 16.48
C VAL A 27 -4.08 9.26 17.18
N VAL A 28 -3.16 8.69 17.98
CA VAL A 28 -2.11 9.46 18.66
C VAL A 28 -1.17 10.12 17.65
N CYS A 29 -0.77 9.38 16.60
CA CYS A 29 0.07 9.92 15.53
C CYS A 29 -0.62 11.08 14.81
N SER A 30 -1.91 10.95 14.50
CA SER A 30 -2.70 12.04 13.90
C SER A 30 -2.81 13.24 14.84
N ALA A 31 -3.04 13.01 16.12
CA ALA A 31 -3.14 14.07 17.13
C ALA A 31 -1.82 14.84 17.32
N VAL A 32 -0.68 14.19 17.07
CA VAL A 32 0.66 14.82 17.14
C VAL A 32 1.06 15.44 15.80
N LEU A 33 0.87 14.72 14.70
CA LEU A 33 1.30 15.17 13.37
C LEU A 33 0.43 16.33 12.85
N TYR A 34 -0.87 16.35 13.18
CA TYR A 34 -1.75 17.41 12.72
C TYR A 34 -1.32 18.81 13.21
N PRO A 35 -1.11 19.06 14.54
CA PRO A 35 -0.62 20.35 14.99
C PRO A 35 0.81 20.67 14.52
N LEU A 36 1.67 19.63 14.39
CA LEU A 36 3.02 19.81 13.85
C LEU A 36 2.98 20.25 12.38
N ALA A 37 2.10 19.63 11.57
CA ALA A 37 1.87 20.02 10.20
C ALA A 37 1.34 21.46 10.12
N LEU A 38 0.41 21.87 10.98
CA LEU A 38 -0.09 23.25 11.03
C LEU A 38 1.02 24.25 11.39
N VAL A 39 1.92 23.90 12.32
CA VAL A 39 3.07 24.75 12.66
C VAL A 39 4.05 24.85 11.49
N ALA A 40 4.36 23.72 10.85
CA ALA A 40 5.23 23.69 9.67
C ALA A 40 4.63 24.48 8.49
N LEU A 41 3.33 24.37 8.26
CA LEU A 41 2.61 25.13 7.23
C LEU A 41 2.66 26.66 7.50
N LYS A 42 2.63 27.09 8.76
CA LYS A 42 2.78 28.52 9.12
C LYS A 42 4.17 29.08 8.83
N GLN A 43 5.19 28.21 8.73
CA GLN A 43 6.55 28.61 8.39
C GLN A 43 6.82 28.61 6.87
N LEU A 44 5.84 28.19 6.05
CA LEU A 44 5.96 28.24 4.59
C LEU A 44 5.98 29.68 4.08
N PRO A 45 6.62 29.92 2.92
CA PRO A 45 6.60 31.21 2.26
C PRO A 45 5.17 31.76 2.06
N PRO A 46 4.95 33.08 2.03
CA PRO A 46 3.62 33.71 1.93
C PRO A 46 2.74 33.17 0.79
N ALA A 47 3.37 32.71 -0.30
CA ALA A 47 2.68 32.10 -1.43
C ALA A 47 1.87 30.84 -1.06
N TYR A 48 2.20 30.17 0.06
CA TYR A 48 1.53 28.97 0.56
C TYR A 48 0.66 29.23 1.78
N GLN A 49 0.81 30.39 2.45
CA GLN A 49 0.03 30.73 3.66
C GLN A 49 -1.46 30.94 3.35
N GLY A 50 -1.81 31.39 2.15
CA GLY A 50 -3.20 31.48 1.70
C GLY A 50 -3.98 30.15 1.65
N LEU A 51 -3.28 29.00 1.83
CA LEU A 51 -3.92 27.69 2.02
C LEU A 51 -4.45 27.51 3.46
N LEU A 52 -3.96 28.31 4.43
CA LEU A 52 -4.37 28.24 5.83
C LEU A 52 -5.57 29.15 6.15
N GLU A 53 -5.81 30.16 5.32
CA GLU A 53 -6.91 31.12 5.48
C GLU A 53 -8.21 30.63 4.81
N PHE A 54 -8.26 29.32 4.46
CA PHE A 54 -9.39 28.75 3.80
C PHE A 54 -10.56 28.57 4.77
N HIS A 55 -11.63 29.33 4.56
CA HIS A 55 -12.86 29.33 5.40
C HIS A 55 -13.93 28.36 4.86
N GLY A 56 -13.60 27.57 3.85
CA GLY A 56 -14.52 26.62 3.22
C GLY A 56 -14.49 25.21 3.84
N GLY A 57 -15.39 24.36 3.39
CA GLY A 57 -15.45 22.95 3.80
C GLY A 57 -14.25 22.13 3.28
N PRO A 58 -14.09 20.87 3.80
CA PRO A 58 -12.97 20.00 3.39
C PRO A 58 -12.91 19.73 1.88
N THR A 59 -14.04 19.64 1.20
CA THR A 59 -14.13 19.45 -0.25
C THR A 59 -13.61 20.63 -1.04
N GLU A 60 -13.98 21.85 -0.61
CA GLU A 60 -13.51 23.09 -1.26
C GLU A 60 -12.00 23.27 -1.07
N MET A 61 -11.47 22.94 0.12
CA MET A 61 -10.03 22.94 0.37
C MET A 61 -9.29 21.94 -0.53
N LEU A 62 -9.81 20.74 -0.70
CA LEU A 62 -9.23 19.74 -1.57
C LEU A 62 -9.29 20.16 -3.04
N ALA A 63 -10.39 20.76 -3.49
CA ALA A 63 -10.51 21.30 -4.85
C ALA A 63 -9.51 22.44 -5.12
N ALA A 64 -9.31 23.34 -4.15
CA ALA A 64 -8.30 24.40 -4.24
C ALA A 64 -6.87 23.84 -4.28
N LEU A 65 -6.58 22.81 -3.45
CA LEU A 65 -5.30 22.10 -3.48
C LEU A 65 -5.06 21.40 -4.81
N ARG A 66 -6.07 20.74 -5.38
CA ARG A 66 -5.98 20.08 -6.69
C ARG A 66 -5.70 21.10 -7.79
N SER A 67 -6.44 22.21 -7.84
CA SER A 67 -6.24 23.26 -8.86
C SER A 67 -4.83 23.85 -8.78
N LYS A 68 -4.33 24.09 -7.57
CA LYS A 68 -2.97 24.58 -7.36
C LYS A 68 -1.91 23.55 -7.74
N ALA A 69 -2.09 22.28 -7.39
CA ALA A 69 -1.18 21.21 -7.81
C ALA A 69 -1.17 21.04 -9.33
N ALA A 70 -2.32 21.15 -10.00
CA ALA A 70 -2.44 21.11 -11.45
C ALA A 70 -1.74 22.29 -12.14
N SER A 71 -1.68 23.47 -11.50
CA SER A 71 -0.96 24.64 -11.99
C SER A 71 0.57 24.54 -11.83
N MET A 72 1.07 23.61 -11.03
CA MET A 72 2.49 23.38 -10.82
C MET A 72 3.03 22.41 -11.90
N PRO A 73 3.91 22.87 -12.83
CA PRO A 73 4.37 22.03 -13.96
C PRO A 73 5.03 20.72 -13.51
N LEU A 74 5.65 20.71 -12.32
CA LEU A 74 6.32 19.53 -11.80
C LEU A 74 5.32 18.48 -11.31
N LEU A 75 4.31 18.88 -10.53
CA LEU A 75 3.32 17.95 -9.94
C LEU A 75 2.33 17.44 -10.98
N SER A 76 1.99 18.23 -12.00
CA SER A 76 1.13 17.83 -13.12
C SER A 76 1.85 17.00 -14.18
N ASN A 77 3.18 16.86 -14.06
CA ASN A 77 3.98 16.10 -15.02
C ASN A 77 3.90 14.59 -14.71
N ALA A 78 3.28 13.85 -15.64
CA ALA A 78 3.12 12.40 -15.53
C ALA A 78 4.46 11.65 -15.42
N TRP A 79 5.49 12.09 -16.14
CA TRP A 79 6.83 11.47 -16.10
C TRP A 79 7.51 11.68 -14.75
N PHE A 80 7.38 12.89 -14.18
CA PHE A 80 7.90 13.17 -12.85
C PHE A 80 7.20 12.30 -11.79
N PHE A 81 5.87 12.23 -11.85
CA PHE A 81 5.09 11.36 -10.97
C PHE A 81 5.54 9.90 -11.06
N MET A 82 5.66 9.36 -12.28
CA MET A 82 6.12 7.98 -12.49
C MET A 82 7.55 7.75 -11.95
N ALA A 83 8.45 8.73 -12.17
CA ALA A 83 9.82 8.64 -11.65
C ALA A 83 9.86 8.60 -10.13
N VAL A 84 9.03 9.44 -9.46
CA VAL A 84 8.91 9.44 -7.99
C VAL A 84 8.32 8.12 -7.49
N GLU A 85 7.32 7.57 -8.16
CA GLU A 85 6.70 6.29 -7.78
C GLU A 85 7.66 5.11 -7.97
N VAL A 86 8.45 5.08 -9.06
CA VAL A 86 9.52 4.11 -9.24
C VAL A 86 10.59 4.24 -8.14
N ALA A 87 11.01 5.47 -7.85
CA ALA A 87 11.99 5.73 -6.81
C ALA A 87 11.47 5.31 -5.42
N GLN A 88 10.19 5.53 -5.13
CA GLN A 88 9.55 5.11 -3.89
C GLN A 88 9.63 3.59 -3.70
N VAL A 89 9.31 2.78 -4.73
CA VAL A 89 9.42 1.31 -4.67
C VAL A 89 10.86 0.86 -4.36
N LEU A 90 11.86 1.59 -4.87
CA LEU A 90 13.27 1.24 -4.67
C LEU A 90 13.84 1.70 -3.33
N LEU A 91 13.41 2.87 -2.84
CA LEU A 91 13.98 3.52 -1.66
C LEU A 91 13.09 3.36 -0.41
N ALA A 92 11.82 3.04 -0.60
CA ALA A 92 10.79 2.84 0.44
C ALA A 92 10.63 3.96 1.51
N PRO A 93 10.93 5.25 1.26
CA PRO A 93 10.71 6.29 2.26
C PRO A 93 9.26 6.77 2.32
N ILE A 94 8.49 6.58 1.23
CA ILE A 94 7.09 7.03 1.10
C ILE A 94 6.21 5.78 1.05
N PRO A 95 5.15 5.68 1.88
CA PRO A 95 4.20 4.59 1.78
C PRO A 95 3.50 4.57 0.41
N GLY A 96 3.42 3.42 -0.26
CA GLY A 96 2.76 3.27 -1.57
C GLY A 96 1.29 3.69 -1.57
N THR A 97 0.62 3.65 -0.40
CA THR A 97 -0.74 4.17 -0.21
C THR A 97 -0.85 5.67 -0.53
N VAL A 98 0.17 6.46 -0.19
CA VAL A 98 0.22 7.90 -0.48
C VAL A 98 0.31 8.12 -1.98
N MET A 99 1.10 7.32 -2.70
CA MET A 99 1.25 7.42 -4.14
C MET A 99 -0.04 7.05 -4.87
N GLY A 100 -0.76 6.01 -4.43
CA GLY A 100 -2.06 5.65 -4.99
C GLY A 100 -3.12 6.75 -4.83
N LEU A 101 -3.20 7.37 -3.65
CA LEU A 101 -4.06 8.53 -3.42
C LEU A 101 -3.65 9.73 -4.28
N ALA A 102 -2.35 10.02 -4.35
CA ALA A 102 -1.81 11.14 -5.15
C ALA A 102 -2.06 10.94 -6.64
N ALA A 103 -1.94 9.71 -7.16
CA ALA A 103 -2.27 9.38 -8.54
C ALA A 103 -3.70 9.77 -8.90
N GLY A 104 -4.66 9.34 -8.08
CA GLY A 104 -6.07 9.68 -8.28
C GLY A 104 -6.33 11.17 -8.14
N PHE A 105 -5.76 11.79 -7.12
CA PHE A 105 -5.92 13.21 -6.84
C PHE A 105 -5.38 14.11 -7.95
N LEU A 106 -4.19 13.81 -8.50
CA LEU A 106 -3.54 14.63 -9.53
C LEU A 106 -4.05 14.36 -10.94
N PHE A 107 -4.34 13.10 -11.27
CA PHE A 107 -4.60 12.68 -12.66
C PHE A 107 -5.99 12.10 -12.88
N GLY A 108 -6.82 11.98 -11.82
CA GLY A 108 -8.10 11.30 -11.87
C GLY A 108 -7.95 9.77 -11.87
N PHE A 109 -9.07 9.05 -11.78
CA PHE A 109 -9.05 7.60 -11.61
C PHE A 109 -8.35 6.85 -12.74
N TRP A 110 -8.82 6.98 -13.98
CA TRP A 110 -8.32 6.15 -15.09
C TRP A 110 -6.88 6.45 -15.46
N LYS A 111 -6.55 7.74 -15.63
CA LYS A 111 -5.19 8.16 -15.97
C LYS A 111 -4.22 7.91 -14.81
N GLY A 112 -4.61 8.23 -13.58
CA GLY A 112 -3.83 7.98 -12.38
C GLY A 112 -3.53 6.50 -12.20
N MET A 113 -4.57 5.64 -12.35
CA MET A 113 -4.42 4.19 -12.30
C MET A 113 -3.46 3.64 -13.35
N ALA A 114 -3.59 4.10 -14.61
CA ALA A 114 -2.69 3.66 -15.68
C ALA A 114 -1.24 4.09 -15.44
N LEU A 115 -1.00 5.34 -15.04
CA LEU A 115 0.35 5.86 -14.76
C LEU A 115 0.99 5.10 -13.59
N SER A 116 0.26 4.92 -12.48
CA SER A 116 0.74 4.17 -11.33
C SER A 116 1.01 2.71 -11.66
N MET A 117 0.12 2.03 -12.39
CA MET A 117 0.35 0.62 -12.76
C MET A 117 1.62 0.47 -13.60
N VAL A 118 1.89 1.38 -14.53
CA VAL A 118 3.12 1.37 -15.32
C VAL A 118 4.34 1.63 -14.42
N ALA A 119 4.29 2.66 -13.57
CA ALA A 119 5.39 2.99 -12.67
C ALA A 119 5.67 1.87 -11.65
N LEU A 120 4.63 1.31 -11.04
CA LEU A 120 4.75 0.16 -10.11
C LEU A 120 5.32 -1.07 -10.82
N THR A 121 4.92 -1.33 -12.07
CA THR A 121 5.47 -2.45 -12.85
C THR A 121 6.97 -2.27 -13.07
N LEU A 122 7.40 -1.08 -13.48
CA LEU A 122 8.81 -0.75 -13.66
C LEU A 122 9.59 -0.82 -12.35
N GLY A 123 9.08 -0.19 -11.28
CA GLY A 123 9.71 -0.19 -9.95
C GLY A 123 9.84 -1.61 -9.38
N THR A 124 8.78 -2.41 -9.48
CA THR A 124 8.75 -3.81 -9.05
C THR A 124 9.76 -4.66 -9.85
N ALA A 125 9.79 -4.51 -11.17
CA ALA A 125 10.73 -5.23 -12.02
C ALA A 125 12.18 -4.87 -11.69
N LEU A 126 12.47 -3.58 -11.44
CA LEU A 126 13.79 -3.11 -11.01
C LEU A 126 14.16 -3.65 -9.63
N ALA A 127 13.25 -3.57 -8.63
CA ALA A 127 13.50 -4.08 -7.28
C ALA A 127 13.78 -5.59 -7.29
N MET A 128 12.97 -6.38 -8.01
CA MET A 128 13.18 -7.81 -8.18
C MET A 128 14.49 -8.11 -8.96
N GLY A 129 14.81 -7.30 -9.98
CA GLY A 129 16.06 -7.39 -10.73
C GLY A 129 17.27 -7.13 -9.86
N ILE A 130 17.22 -6.08 -9.02
CA ILE A 130 18.27 -5.76 -8.02
C ILE A 130 18.43 -6.93 -7.05
N GLY A 131 17.34 -7.45 -6.48
CA GLY A 131 17.39 -8.60 -5.60
C GLY A 131 18.06 -9.81 -6.27
N ARG A 132 17.77 -10.08 -7.54
CA ARG A 132 18.36 -11.18 -8.31
C ARG A 132 19.85 -10.99 -8.63
N LEU A 133 20.24 -9.78 -8.99
CA LEU A 133 21.62 -9.46 -9.38
C LEU A 133 22.57 -9.43 -8.18
N PHE A 134 22.15 -8.77 -7.10
CA PHE A 134 23.00 -8.57 -5.92
C PHE A 134 22.90 -9.68 -4.88
N GLY A 135 21.87 -10.51 -4.97
CA GLY A 135 21.70 -11.68 -4.14
C GLY A 135 21.36 -11.41 -2.67
N GLU A 136 21.34 -12.48 -1.88
CA GLU A 136 20.87 -12.48 -0.50
C GLU A 136 21.62 -11.50 0.41
N ARG A 137 22.95 -11.36 0.22
CA ARG A 137 23.78 -10.46 1.06
C ARG A 137 23.35 -9.00 0.95
N ALA A 138 22.99 -8.55 -0.26
CA ALA A 138 22.52 -7.18 -0.47
C ALA A 138 21.10 -7.00 0.10
N VAL A 139 20.21 -7.97 -0.17
CA VAL A 139 18.82 -7.91 0.28
C VAL A 139 18.72 -7.93 1.80
N ARG A 140 19.54 -8.72 2.50
CA ARG A 140 19.62 -8.75 3.98
C ARG A 140 19.93 -7.38 4.62
N ARG A 141 20.49 -6.46 3.88
CA ARG A 141 20.81 -5.11 4.37
C ARG A 141 19.60 -4.18 4.42
N PHE A 142 18.60 -4.46 3.57
CA PHE A 142 17.38 -3.66 3.41
C PHE A 142 16.14 -4.32 3.98
N VAL A 143 16.16 -5.66 4.14
CA VAL A 143 15.00 -6.44 4.54
C VAL A 143 15.26 -7.12 5.89
N PRO A 144 14.41 -6.91 6.91
CA PRO A 144 14.53 -7.55 8.21
C PRO A 144 14.43 -9.08 8.10
N GLN A 145 15.26 -9.81 8.89
CA GLN A 145 15.31 -11.27 8.85
C GLN A 145 13.96 -11.95 9.08
N ARG A 146 13.13 -11.42 9.97
CA ARG A 146 11.76 -11.93 10.22
C ARG A 146 10.88 -11.91 8.96
N LEU A 147 11.10 -10.94 8.09
CA LEU A 147 10.37 -10.84 6.83
C LEU A 147 10.86 -11.88 5.82
N MET A 148 12.16 -12.16 5.81
CA MET A 148 12.74 -13.24 4.98
C MET A 148 12.19 -14.60 5.36
N GLU A 149 12.16 -14.92 6.65
CA GLU A 149 11.64 -16.20 7.16
C GLU A 149 10.16 -16.41 6.79
N ARG A 150 9.33 -15.36 6.96
CA ARG A 150 7.91 -15.41 6.55
C ARG A 150 7.75 -15.57 5.04
N PHE A 151 8.58 -14.89 4.28
CA PHE A 151 8.58 -14.97 2.82
C PHE A 151 8.94 -16.39 2.35
N ASP A 152 10.02 -16.97 2.89
CA ASP A 152 10.45 -18.32 2.55
C ASP A 152 9.36 -19.37 2.84
N ASP A 153 8.70 -19.26 3.99
CA ASP A 153 7.57 -20.14 4.35
C ASP A 153 6.40 -20.07 3.35
N LEU A 154 6.04 -18.85 2.94
CA LEU A 154 4.94 -18.64 2.00
C LEU A 154 5.27 -19.10 0.58
N VAL A 155 6.51 -18.85 0.14
CA VAL A 155 6.96 -19.19 -1.21
C VAL A 155 7.21 -20.70 -1.37
N GLN A 156 7.85 -21.34 -0.39
CA GLN A 156 8.12 -22.78 -0.41
C GLN A 156 6.81 -23.60 -0.44
N ARG A 157 5.78 -23.12 0.25
CA ARG A 157 4.50 -23.81 0.35
C ARG A 157 3.51 -23.45 -0.76
N GLY A 158 3.59 -22.26 -1.33
CA GLY A 158 2.56 -21.70 -2.22
C GLY A 158 3.02 -21.38 -3.65
N GLY A 159 4.31 -21.41 -3.95
CA GLY A 159 4.81 -21.01 -5.27
C GLY A 159 4.28 -19.64 -5.72
N LEU A 160 3.85 -19.52 -6.98
CA LEU A 160 3.27 -18.28 -7.52
C LEU A 160 2.00 -17.83 -6.80
N TRP A 161 1.20 -18.76 -6.30
CA TRP A 161 -0.01 -18.47 -5.54
C TRP A 161 0.31 -17.85 -4.18
N GLY A 162 1.36 -18.33 -3.52
CA GLY A 162 1.88 -17.71 -2.29
C GLY A 162 2.30 -16.25 -2.53
N PHE A 163 2.99 -15.99 -3.64
CA PHE A 163 3.33 -14.63 -4.05
C PHE A 163 2.10 -13.75 -4.27
N PHE A 164 1.11 -14.25 -5.00
CA PHE A 164 -0.13 -13.52 -5.23
C PHE A 164 -0.80 -13.10 -3.90
N MET A 165 -0.88 -14.03 -2.95
CA MET A 165 -1.47 -13.77 -1.64
C MET A 165 -0.69 -12.72 -0.84
N ILE A 166 0.64 -12.69 -0.95
CA ILE A 166 1.48 -11.68 -0.28
C ILE A 166 1.12 -10.26 -0.78
N PHE A 167 0.95 -10.09 -2.09
CA PHE A 167 0.63 -8.79 -2.67
C PHE A 167 -0.86 -8.42 -2.57
N LEU A 168 -1.74 -9.40 -2.42
CA LEU A 168 -3.17 -9.17 -2.22
C LEU A 168 -3.48 -8.79 -0.76
N LEU A 169 -2.78 -9.40 0.19
CA LEU A 169 -3.02 -9.21 1.62
C LEU A 169 -2.07 -8.14 2.18
N PRO A 170 -2.56 -7.14 2.90
CA PRO A 170 -1.74 -6.08 3.48
C PRO A 170 -0.95 -6.55 4.71
N ALA A 171 -0.42 -7.78 4.67
CA ALA A 171 0.26 -8.41 5.81
C ALA A 171 1.76 -8.11 5.88
N LEU A 172 2.37 -7.72 4.76
CA LEU A 172 3.80 -7.49 4.63
C LEU A 172 4.07 -6.18 3.88
N PRO A 173 5.18 -5.48 4.16
CA PRO A 173 5.62 -4.35 3.36
C PRO A 173 6.00 -4.86 1.96
N ASP A 174 5.08 -4.68 1.02
CA ASP A 174 5.10 -5.27 -0.32
C ASP A 174 6.28 -4.82 -1.18
N ASP A 175 6.80 -3.60 -0.96
CA ASP A 175 7.99 -3.12 -1.66
C ASP A 175 9.26 -3.88 -1.21
N ALA A 176 9.40 -4.17 0.09
CA ALA A 176 10.49 -5.00 0.59
C ALA A 176 10.39 -6.45 0.07
N VAL A 177 9.16 -6.95 -0.08
CA VAL A 177 8.92 -8.29 -0.66
C VAL A 177 9.37 -8.37 -2.12
N CYS A 178 9.33 -7.27 -2.89
CA CYS A 178 9.83 -7.26 -4.27
C CYS A 178 11.33 -7.62 -4.34
N PHE A 179 12.16 -7.12 -3.42
CA PHE A 179 13.57 -7.49 -3.38
C PHE A 179 13.76 -8.97 -3.03
N LEU A 180 12.99 -9.50 -2.09
CA LEU A 180 13.00 -10.93 -1.72
C LEU A 180 12.54 -11.81 -2.87
N ALA A 181 11.51 -11.39 -3.59
CA ALA A 181 10.99 -12.08 -4.77
C ALA A 181 12.09 -12.28 -5.84
N GLY A 182 12.98 -11.29 -5.98
CA GLY A 182 14.15 -11.39 -6.85
C GLY A 182 15.08 -12.56 -6.54
N LEU A 183 15.18 -12.98 -5.27
CA LEU A 183 16.01 -14.11 -4.83
C LEU A 183 15.43 -15.46 -5.25
N SER A 184 14.14 -15.53 -5.58
CA SER A 184 13.51 -16.77 -5.99
C SER A 184 13.99 -17.23 -7.36
N ARG A 185 13.92 -18.55 -7.62
CA ARG A 185 14.25 -19.15 -8.93
C ARG A 185 13.15 -18.99 -9.97
N LEU A 186 12.02 -18.38 -9.60
CA LEU A 186 10.89 -18.19 -10.50
C LEU A 186 11.19 -17.11 -11.56
N SER A 187 10.52 -17.19 -12.70
CA SER A 187 10.64 -16.21 -13.77
C SER A 187 10.24 -14.82 -13.30
N LEU A 188 11.10 -13.80 -13.52
CA LEU A 188 10.85 -12.41 -13.13
C LEU A 188 9.51 -11.90 -13.67
N TRP A 189 9.21 -12.17 -14.94
CA TRP A 189 7.95 -11.72 -15.55
C TRP A 189 6.71 -12.29 -14.89
N ARG A 190 6.77 -13.56 -14.49
CA ARG A 190 5.66 -14.19 -13.75
C ARG A 190 5.49 -13.55 -12.38
N LEU A 191 6.58 -13.24 -11.69
CA LEU A 191 6.56 -12.56 -10.39
C LEU A 191 6.01 -11.15 -10.50
N VAL A 192 6.46 -10.37 -11.49
CA VAL A 192 5.95 -9.01 -11.75
C VAL A 192 4.45 -9.06 -12.08
N ALA A 193 4.02 -9.95 -12.98
CA ALA A 193 2.61 -10.08 -13.32
C ALA A 193 1.74 -10.41 -12.11
N VAL A 194 2.18 -11.35 -11.28
CA VAL A 194 1.48 -11.76 -10.06
C VAL A 194 1.45 -10.63 -9.04
N ALA A 195 2.54 -9.89 -8.86
CA ALA A 195 2.59 -8.72 -7.98
C ALA A 195 1.62 -7.62 -8.44
N MET A 196 1.56 -7.34 -9.75
CA MET A 196 0.61 -6.37 -10.29
C MET A 196 -0.83 -6.79 -10.10
N LEU A 197 -1.16 -8.05 -10.39
CA LEU A 197 -2.51 -8.59 -10.17
C LEU A 197 -2.92 -8.51 -8.69
N GLY A 198 -2.00 -8.81 -7.77
CA GLY A 198 -2.27 -8.73 -6.33
C GLY A 198 -2.48 -7.29 -5.84
N ARG A 199 -1.69 -6.34 -6.34
CA ARG A 199 -1.78 -4.92 -5.98
C ARG A 199 -2.97 -4.20 -6.60
N LEU A 200 -3.47 -4.66 -7.74
CA LEU A 200 -4.48 -3.99 -8.55
C LEU A 200 -5.74 -3.60 -7.75
N PRO A 201 -6.38 -4.48 -6.95
CA PRO A 201 -7.60 -4.11 -6.23
C PRO A 201 -7.36 -3.00 -5.20
N GLY A 202 -6.31 -3.14 -4.39
CA GLY A 202 -5.97 -2.14 -3.37
C GLY A 202 -5.59 -0.79 -3.97
N HIS A 203 -4.80 -0.81 -5.05
CA HIS A 203 -4.38 0.40 -5.74
C HIS A 203 -5.55 1.10 -6.45
N ALA A 204 -6.49 0.34 -7.03
CA ALA A 204 -7.71 0.88 -7.61
C ALA A 204 -8.57 1.62 -6.57
N VAL A 205 -8.72 1.04 -5.37
CA VAL A 205 -9.43 1.71 -4.26
C VAL A 205 -8.75 3.04 -3.90
N LEU A 206 -7.44 3.04 -3.70
CA LEU A 206 -6.68 4.24 -3.33
C LEU A 206 -6.79 5.32 -4.41
N THR A 207 -6.61 4.95 -5.67
CA THR A 207 -6.72 5.87 -6.81
C THR A 207 -8.14 6.42 -6.95
N PHE A 208 -9.17 5.60 -6.72
CA PHE A 208 -10.56 6.04 -6.73
C PHE A 208 -10.83 7.05 -5.60
N VAL A 209 -10.39 6.74 -4.38
CA VAL A 209 -10.52 7.64 -3.23
C VAL A 209 -9.82 8.98 -3.49
N GLY A 210 -8.59 8.94 -4.02
CA GLY A 210 -7.87 10.17 -4.41
C GLY A 210 -8.59 10.96 -5.49
N ALA A 211 -9.18 10.29 -6.48
CA ALA A 211 -9.88 10.93 -7.59
C ALA A 211 -11.18 11.62 -7.17
N THR A 212 -11.87 11.09 -6.16
CA THR A 212 -13.20 11.58 -5.73
C THR A 212 -13.14 12.44 -4.46
N ALA A 213 -11.95 12.63 -3.87
CA ALA A 213 -11.79 13.26 -2.57
C ALA A 213 -12.33 14.71 -2.52
N ASP A 214 -12.16 15.49 -3.58
CA ASP A 214 -12.61 16.88 -3.69
C ASP A 214 -14.04 17.02 -4.21
N GLU A 215 -14.54 16.07 -5.02
CA GLU A 215 -15.89 16.10 -5.56
C GLU A 215 -16.91 15.62 -4.53
N ASN A 216 -16.59 14.53 -3.82
CA ASN A 216 -17.47 13.91 -2.83
C ASN A 216 -16.65 13.21 -1.73
N SER A 217 -16.23 13.98 -0.73
CA SER A 217 -15.43 13.47 0.39
C SER A 217 -16.17 12.38 1.19
N GLY A 218 -17.50 12.40 1.23
CA GLY A 218 -18.29 11.36 1.89
C GLY A 218 -18.20 10.01 1.17
N VAL A 219 -18.28 10.00 -0.16
CA VAL A 219 -18.10 8.77 -0.96
C VAL A 219 -16.66 8.29 -0.85
N ALA A 220 -15.67 9.18 -0.99
CA ALA A 220 -14.26 8.83 -0.86
C ALA A 220 -13.97 8.18 0.51
N LEU A 221 -14.44 8.81 1.59
CA LEU A 221 -14.28 8.27 2.95
C LEU A 221 -15.02 6.94 3.12
N GLY A 222 -16.25 6.83 2.63
CA GLY A 222 -17.04 5.59 2.70
C GLY A 222 -16.36 4.42 1.99
N VAL A 223 -15.83 4.63 0.79
CA VAL A 223 -15.09 3.61 0.04
C VAL A 223 -13.79 3.24 0.77
N PHE A 224 -13.05 4.23 1.27
CA PHE A 224 -11.82 3.99 2.02
C PHE A 224 -12.07 3.17 3.29
N VAL A 225 -13.05 3.57 4.10
CA VAL A 225 -13.41 2.85 5.33
C VAL A 225 -13.89 1.43 5.03
N THR A 226 -14.74 1.26 4.00
CA THR A 226 -15.21 -0.06 3.59
C THR A 226 -14.04 -0.96 3.16
N ALA A 227 -13.12 -0.44 2.35
CA ALA A 227 -11.92 -1.19 1.94
C ALA A 227 -11.03 -1.55 3.12
N MET A 228 -10.84 -0.63 4.09
CA MET A 228 -10.08 -0.89 5.31
C MET A 228 -10.74 -1.96 6.18
N VAL A 229 -12.07 -1.93 6.31
CA VAL A 229 -12.81 -2.96 7.06
C VAL A 229 -12.68 -4.32 6.39
N LEU A 230 -12.84 -4.38 5.06
CA LEU A 230 -12.65 -5.62 4.30
C LEU A 230 -11.22 -6.16 4.42
N ALA A 231 -10.22 -5.30 4.29
CA ALA A 231 -8.82 -5.69 4.48
C ALA A 231 -8.55 -6.22 5.89
N ALA A 232 -9.12 -5.57 6.92
CA ALA A 232 -9.02 -6.02 8.31
C ALA A 232 -9.73 -7.37 8.54
N LEU A 233 -10.91 -7.59 7.94
CA LEU A 233 -11.60 -8.87 7.99
C LEU A 233 -10.79 -9.98 7.32
N VAL A 234 -10.28 -9.73 6.12
CA VAL A 234 -9.42 -10.69 5.42
C VAL A 234 -8.18 -11.02 6.26
N TRP A 235 -7.55 -10.03 6.87
CA TRP A 235 -6.40 -10.24 7.76
C TRP A 235 -6.75 -11.02 9.04
N LEU A 236 -7.93 -10.77 9.63
CA LEU A 236 -8.40 -11.53 10.80
C LEU A 236 -8.59 -13.01 10.48
N PHE A 237 -9.12 -13.31 9.29
CA PHE A 237 -9.45 -14.66 8.84
C PHE A 237 -8.43 -15.27 7.88
N GLU A 238 -7.22 -14.68 7.75
CA GLU A 238 -6.20 -15.13 6.79
C GLU A 238 -5.82 -16.61 6.95
N GLU A 239 -5.73 -17.11 8.20
CA GLU A 239 -5.36 -18.51 8.46
C GLU A 239 -6.45 -19.49 7.98
N GLU A 240 -7.71 -19.15 8.21
CA GLU A 240 -8.85 -19.97 7.78
C GLU A 240 -9.02 -19.91 6.26
N LEU A 241 -8.87 -18.71 5.67
CA LEU A 241 -8.86 -18.52 4.22
C LEU A 241 -7.75 -19.35 3.54
N LEU A 242 -6.54 -19.32 4.08
CA LEU A 242 -5.42 -20.11 3.56
C LEU A 242 -5.68 -21.63 3.67
N VAL A 243 -6.34 -22.11 4.72
CA VAL A 243 -6.72 -23.51 4.86
C VAL A 243 -7.77 -23.92 3.83
N VAL A 244 -8.79 -23.08 3.63
CA VAL A 244 -9.85 -23.33 2.63
C VAL A 244 -9.27 -23.33 1.20
N LEU A 245 -8.44 -22.35 0.89
CA LEU A 245 -7.78 -22.23 -0.42
C LEU A 245 -6.86 -23.43 -0.71
N LYS A 246 -6.11 -23.91 0.29
CA LYS A 246 -5.28 -25.12 0.14
C LYS A 246 -6.10 -26.38 -0.15
N ARG A 247 -7.27 -26.53 0.47
CA ARG A 247 -8.17 -27.66 0.19
C ARG A 247 -8.70 -27.64 -1.24
N HIS A 248 -8.90 -26.46 -1.82
CA HIS A 248 -9.36 -26.33 -3.21
C HIS A 248 -8.22 -26.47 -4.23
N ALA A 249 -7.04 -25.92 -3.95
CA ALA A 249 -5.86 -26.06 -4.82
C ALA A 249 -5.36 -27.49 -4.94
N GLY A 250 -5.43 -28.29 -3.87
CA GLY A 250 -5.08 -29.71 -3.88
C GLY A 250 -6.08 -30.62 -4.60
N ARG A 251 -7.21 -30.07 -5.12
CA ARG A 251 -8.17 -30.80 -5.96
C ARG A 251 -7.96 -30.60 -7.46
N ILE A 252 -7.06 -29.70 -7.84
CA ILE A 252 -6.82 -29.30 -9.25
C ILE A 252 -5.46 -29.83 -9.75
N SER A 253 -4.65 -30.42 -8.88
CA SER A 253 -3.44 -31.19 -9.22
C SER A 253 -3.76 -32.67 -9.09
#